data_df89adddfab4c29dc55d8bd6525d88dc
#
_entry.id   df89adddfab4c29dc55d8bd6525d88dc
#
_cell.length_a   1.000
_cell.length_b   1.000
_cell.length_c   1.000
_cell.angle_alpha   90.00
_cell.angle_beta   90.00
_cell.angle_gamma   90.00
#
_symmetry.space_group_name_H-M   'P 1'
#
loop_
_entity.id
_entity.type
_entity.pdbx_description
1 polymer ?
#
loop_
_entity_poly.entity_id
_entity_poly.type
_entity_poly.pdbx_seq_one_letter_code
_entity_poly.pdbx_strand_id
1 'polypeptide(L)'
;LASSSAASDVYKRQLLKLDGNEAYVGGPTYMTLEESGNLTLKVSGAIVWNTDLGMEQISRIIEARERFNTRRLKAKSVKIWLDGVLEVHTAALLEPYSDKEDGTTGELLIPPKMLEEVITKLDALDFQIHFHAIGDAAIRASLDAIEAARFINGEKDNRHHISHIQLFNPADIPRFAELGVAANFQPYWAWADKFITELTIPKLGKERSP
;
A
#
# COMPACT_ATOMS: atom_id res chain seq x y z
N LEU A 1 -23.63 -5.91 18.35
CA LEU A 1 -22.16 -5.85 18.56
C LEU A 1 -21.43 -7.13 18.10
N ALA A 2 -22.09 -8.28 18.06
CA ALA A 2 -21.51 -9.53 17.56
C ALA A 2 -21.36 -9.56 16.02
N SER A 3 -22.13 -8.75 15.29
CA SER A 3 -22.16 -8.76 13.83
C SER A 3 -20.93 -8.13 13.16
N SER A 4 -20.29 -7.13 13.78
CA SER A 4 -19.13 -6.47 13.20
C SER A 4 -17.85 -7.31 13.33
N SER A 5 -17.69 -8.05 14.42
CA SER A 5 -16.57 -8.97 14.62
C SER A 5 -16.68 -10.19 13.69
N ALA A 6 -17.87 -10.74 13.50
CA ALA A 6 -18.10 -11.84 12.56
C ALA A 6 -17.83 -11.44 11.10
N ALA A 7 -18.19 -10.21 10.69
CA ALA A 7 -17.88 -9.71 9.35
C ALA A 7 -16.38 -9.49 9.13
N SER A 8 -15.64 -9.01 10.15
CA SER A 8 -14.19 -8.88 10.08
C SER A 8 -13.46 -10.21 10.06
N ASP A 9 -14.05 -11.26 10.65
CA ASP A 9 -13.48 -12.61 10.71
C ASP A 9 -13.73 -13.43 9.43
N VAL A 10 -14.63 -12.98 8.56
CA VAL A 10 -14.90 -13.65 7.28
C VAL A 10 -13.87 -13.29 6.21
N TYR A 11 -13.23 -12.13 6.33
CA TYR A 11 -12.29 -11.62 5.34
C TYR A 11 -11.06 -11.00 6.01
N LYS A 12 -9.89 -11.51 5.67
CA LYS A 12 -8.59 -10.96 6.12
C LYS A 12 -7.70 -10.65 4.92
N ARG A 13 -7.03 -9.50 4.99
CA ARG A 13 -6.00 -9.11 4.02
C ARG A 13 -4.63 -9.43 4.59
N GLN A 14 -3.80 -10.12 3.80
CA GLN A 14 -2.50 -10.59 4.23
C GLN A 14 -1.43 -10.28 3.19
N LEU A 15 -0.20 -10.01 3.64
CA LEU A 15 0.95 -9.84 2.77
C LEU A 15 1.59 -11.19 2.48
N LEU A 16 1.84 -11.46 1.20
CA LEU A 16 2.46 -12.70 0.73
C LEU A 16 3.83 -12.36 0.13
N LYS A 17 4.91 -12.80 0.78
CA LYS A 17 6.26 -12.68 0.23
C LYS A 17 6.56 -13.81 -0.74
N LEU A 18 7.33 -13.49 -1.79
CA LEU A 18 7.74 -14.46 -2.83
C LEU A 18 8.95 -15.28 -2.42
N ASP A 19 9.81 -14.73 -1.57
CA ASP A 19 11.13 -15.27 -1.21
C ASP A 19 11.12 -16.33 -0.12
N GLY A 20 9.95 -16.72 0.39
CA GLY A 20 9.82 -17.75 1.41
C GLY A 20 10.39 -17.37 2.78
N ASN A 21 10.79 -16.12 2.98
CA ASN A 21 11.30 -15.65 4.27
C ASN A 21 10.14 -15.49 5.25
N GLU A 22 10.05 -16.41 6.22
CA GLU A 22 8.85 -16.73 7.01
C GLU A 22 8.47 -15.74 8.12
N ALA A 23 8.97 -14.50 8.10
CA ALA A 23 8.58 -13.49 9.09
C ALA A 23 7.08 -13.11 9.03
N TYR A 24 6.38 -13.51 7.96
CA TYR A 24 4.94 -13.31 7.78
C TYR A 24 4.27 -14.62 7.40
N VAL A 25 3.05 -14.84 7.87
CA VAL A 25 2.24 -16.01 7.53
C VAL A 25 2.11 -16.09 6.01
N GLY A 26 2.84 -16.99 5.38
CA GLY A 26 2.96 -17.08 3.94
C GLY A 26 1.76 -17.75 3.26
N GLY A 27 1.66 -17.59 1.96
CA GLY A 27 0.66 -18.26 1.14
C GLY A 27 0.57 -19.77 1.36
N PRO A 28 1.71 -20.51 1.46
CA PRO A 28 1.71 -21.94 1.74
C PRO A 28 0.98 -22.33 3.04
N THR A 29 1.11 -21.54 4.11
CA THR A 29 0.42 -21.78 5.37
C THR A 29 -1.11 -21.71 5.21
N TYR A 30 -1.60 -20.69 4.47
CA TYR A 30 -3.04 -20.60 4.18
C TYR A 30 -3.54 -21.75 3.31
N MET A 31 -2.75 -22.21 2.34
CA MET A 31 -3.09 -23.38 1.54
C MET A 31 -3.21 -24.63 2.40
N THR A 32 -2.24 -24.90 3.27
CA THR A 32 -2.28 -26.04 4.20
C THR A 32 -3.49 -25.96 5.13
N LEU A 33 -3.81 -24.78 5.65
CA LEU A 33 -5.02 -24.59 6.47
C LEU A 33 -6.31 -24.82 5.68
N GLU A 34 -6.36 -24.45 4.41
CA GLU A 34 -7.52 -24.70 3.57
C GLU A 34 -7.65 -26.20 3.24
N GLU A 35 -6.57 -26.87 2.87
CA GLU A 35 -6.53 -28.30 2.58
C GLU A 35 -6.96 -29.16 3.79
N SER A 36 -6.53 -28.76 4.98
CA SER A 36 -6.94 -29.43 6.23
C SER A 36 -8.35 -29.06 6.71
N GLY A 37 -9.06 -28.17 6.00
CA GLY A 37 -10.39 -27.70 6.39
C GLY A 37 -10.42 -26.69 7.55
N ASN A 38 -9.26 -26.24 8.01
CA ASN A 38 -9.12 -25.33 9.16
C ASN A 38 -9.16 -23.84 8.78
N LEU A 39 -9.07 -23.49 7.49
CA LEU A 39 -9.23 -22.12 7.04
C LEU A 39 -10.71 -21.77 6.91
N THR A 40 -11.27 -21.11 7.91
CA THR A 40 -12.68 -20.68 7.94
C THR A 40 -12.89 -19.32 7.28
N LEU A 41 -11.85 -18.50 7.17
CA LEU A 41 -11.87 -17.14 6.64
C LEU A 41 -11.68 -17.12 5.10
N LYS A 42 -12.11 -16.02 4.46
CA LYS A 42 -11.66 -15.65 3.13
C LYS A 42 -10.44 -14.72 3.27
N VAL A 43 -9.35 -15.06 2.62
CA VAL A 43 -8.08 -14.33 2.68
C VAL A 43 -7.81 -13.66 1.34
N SER A 44 -7.55 -12.35 1.36
CA SER A 44 -7.01 -11.61 0.23
C SER A 44 -5.53 -11.38 0.46
N GLY A 45 -4.69 -12.02 -0.32
CA GLY A 45 -3.24 -11.86 -0.28
C GLY A 45 -2.78 -10.69 -1.16
N ALA A 46 -1.81 -9.93 -0.65
CA ALA A 46 -1.06 -8.96 -1.43
C ALA A 46 0.38 -9.44 -1.58
N ILE A 47 0.81 -9.71 -2.81
CA ILE A 47 2.16 -10.14 -3.12
C ILE A 47 3.09 -8.94 -2.94
N VAL A 48 4.16 -9.11 -2.20
CA VAL A 48 5.10 -8.03 -1.90
C VAL A 48 5.97 -7.75 -3.10
N TRP A 49 6.01 -6.48 -3.52
CA TRP A 49 6.99 -5.97 -4.47
C TRP A 49 8.34 -5.78 -3.77
N ASN A 50 9.40 -6.40 -4.32
CA ASN A 50 10.77 -6.16 -3.87
C ASN A 50 11.41 -5.07 -4.74
N THR A 51 11.79 -3.94 -4.15
CA THR A 51 12.40 -2.82 -4.88
C THR A 51 13.72 -3.19 -5.54
N ASP A 52 14.47 -4.14 -4.98
CA ASP A 52 15.78 -4.54 -5.48
C ASP A 52 15.72 -5.40 -6.75
N LEU A 53 14.57 -6.05 -7.00
CA LEU A 53 14.40 -6.96 -8.14
C LEU A 53 13.82 -6.26 -9.38
N GLY A 54 13.31 -5.03 -9.26
CA GLY A 54 12.75 -4.29 -10.40
C GLY A 54 11.68 -5.09 -11.17
N MET A 55 11.64 -4.89 -12.50
CA MET A 55 10.64 -5.50 -13.40
C MET A 55 10.81 -7.01 -13.59
N GLU A 56 11.97 -7.57 -13.30
CA GLU A 56 12.26 -8.99 -13.50
C GLU A 56 11.40 -9.92 -12.64
N GLN A 57 10.87 -9.39 -11.53
CA GLN A 57 10.02 -10.17 -10.64
C GLN A 57 8.56 -10.36 -11.14
N ILE A 58 8.14 -9.71 -12.21
CA ILE A 58 6.74 -9.75 -12.69
C ILE A 58 6.29 -11.18 -13.02
N SER A 59 7.13 -11.99 -13.64
CA SER A 59 6.82 -13.40 -13.91
C SER A 59 6.53 -14.18 -12.62
N ARG A 60 7.35 -13.98 -11.58
CA ARG A 60 7.16 -14.60 -10.26
C ARG A 60 5.89 -14.10 -9.56
N ILE A 61 5.53 -12.84 -9.76
CA ILE A 61 4.28 -12.27 -9.21
C ILE A 61 3.07 -12.92 -9.89
N ILE A 62 3.12 -13.13 -11.22
CA ILE A 62 2.07 -13.85 -11.96
C ILE A 62 1.94 -15.28 -11.47
N GLU A 63 3.04 -16.03 -11.36
CA GLU A 63 3.07 -17.39 -10.83
C GLU A 63 2.51 -17.47 -9.40
N ALA A 64 2.86 -16.51 -8.54
CA ALA A 64 2.34 -16.44 -7.18
C ALA A 64 0.83 -16.19 -7.15
N ARG A 65 0.30 -15.33 -8.04
CA ARG A 65 -1.15 -15.13 -8.19
C ARG A 65 -1.87 -16.41 -8.55
N GLU A 66 -1.35 -17.17 -9.50
CA GLU A 66 -1.91 -18.44 -9.93
C GLU A 66 -1.86 -19.48 -8.80
N ARG A 67 -0.70 -19.63 -8.17
CA ARG A 67 -0.48 -20.56 -7.06
C ARG A 67 -1.39 -20.29 -5.87
N PHE A 68 -1.57 -19.01 -5.49
CA PHE A 68 -2.37 -18.61 -4.33
C PHE A 68 -3.80 -18.20 -4.72
N ASN A 69 -4.36 -18.84 -5.72
CA ASN A 69 -5.73 -18.63 -6.19
C ASN A 69 -6.60 -19.84 -5.86
N THR A 70 -6.89 -20.05 -4.59
CA THR A 70 -7.75 -21.15 -4.10
C THR A 70 -9.17 -20.66 -3.83
N ARG A 71 -10.02 -21.52 -3.27
CA ARG A 71 -11.40 -21.13 -2.92
C ARG A 71 -11.44 -20.03 -1.85
N ARG A 72 -10.53 -20.06 -0.87
CA ARG A 72 -10.51 -19.12 0.25
C ARG A 72 -9.35 -18.13 0.24
N LEU A 73 -8.26 -18.42 -0.49
CA LEU A 73 -7.11 -17.53 -0.63
C LEU A 73 -7.07 -16.96 -2.05
N LYS A 74 -7.00 -15.63 -2.17
CA LYS A 74 -6.87 -14.92 -3.44
C LYS A 74 -5.73 -13.91 -3.38
N ALA A 75 -4.65 -14.14 -4.11
CA ALA A 75 -3.52 -13.23 -4.24
C ALA A 75 -3.71 -12.31 -5.46
N LYS A 76 -4.62 -11.33 -5.34
CA LYS A 76 -4.99 -10.43 -6.45
C LYS A 76 -4.30 -9.08 -6.42
N SER A 77 -3.61 -8.74 -5.34
CA SER A 77 -2.97 -7.44 -5.19
C SER A 77 -1.46 -7.54 -5.05
N VAL A 78 -0.78 -6.45 -5.43
CA VAL A 78 0.66 -6.27 -5.21
C VAL A 78 0.84 -5.16 -4.18
N LYS A 79 1.57 -5.45 -3.10
CA LYS A 79 1.93 -4.48 -2.05
C LYS A 79 3.22 -3.77 -2.42
N ILE A 80 3.16 -2.45 -2.48
CA ILE A 80 4.29 -1.58 -2.78
C ILE A 80 4.48 -0.61 -1.62
N TRP A 81 5.68 -0.52 -1.07
CA TRP A 81 6.07 0.54 -0.15
C TRP A 81 6.71 1.66 -0.94
N LEU A 82 6.16 2.88 -0.85
CA LEU A 82 6.70 4.04 -1.54
C LEU A 82 7.56 4.92 -0.65
N ASP A 83 7.30 4.90 0.66
CA ASP A 83 8.06 5.67 1.64
C ASP A 83 8.13 4.92 2.97
N GLY A 84 8.71 5.59 3.98
CA GLY A 84 8.75 5.11 5.35
C GLY A 84 7.69 5.75 6.24
N VAL A 85 8.11 6.30 7.39
CA VAL A 85 7.23 6.89 8.41
C VAL A 85 7.71 8.28 8.84
N LEU A 86 6.80 9.12 9.35
CA LEU A 86 7.11 10.50 9.75
C LEU A 86 8.08 10.56 10.93
N GLU A 87 7.93 9.65 11.88
CA GLU A 87 8.64 9.66 13.18
C GLU A 87 10.16 9.53 13.06
N VAL A 88 10.64 8.97 11.97
CA VAL A 88 12.08 8.81 11.68
C VAL A 88 12.51 9.52 10.38
N HIS A 89 11.71 10.47 9.89
CA HIS A 89 11.99 11.31 8.72
C HIS A 89 12.16 10.53 7.40
N THR A 90 11.51 9.37 7.27
CA THR A 90 11.58 8.53 6.08
C THR A 90 10.31 8.56 5.24
N ALA A 91 9.23 9.18 5.70
CA ALA A 91 8.09 9.49 4.86
C ALA A 91 8.46 10.56 3.83
N ALA A 92 8.03 10.40 2.59
CA ALA A 92 8.35 11.34 1.51
C ALA A 92 7.38 12.52 1.51
N LEU A 93 7.90 13.73 1.69
CA LEU A 93 7.15 14.97 1.82
C LEU A 93 7.37 15.89 0.64
N LEU A 94 6.36 16.71 0.30
CA LEU A 94 6.46 17.79 -0.67
C LEU A 94 7.27 18.97 -0.15
N GLU A 95 7.19 19.22 1.17
CA GLU A 95 7.92 20.27 1.86
C GLU A 95 8.81 19.68 2.95
N PRO A 96 9.95 20.32 3.30
CA PRO A 96 10.88 19.81 4.30
C PRO A 96 10.23 19.55 5.65
N TYR A 97 10.82 18.63 6.40
CA TYR A 97 10.52 18.42 7.82
C TYR A 97 10.81 19.68 8.63
N SER A 98 9.91 20.08 9.53
CA SER A 98 10.01 21.33 10.29
C SER A 98 11.06 21.31 11.37
N ASP A 99 11.47 20.14 11.83
CA ASP A 99 12.49 19.93 12.87
C ASP A 99 13.90 19.64 12.29
N LYS A 100 14.08 19.81 10.98
CA LYS A 100 15.34 19.58 10.26
C LYS A 100 15.83 20.83 9.57
N GLU A 101 17.09 21.22 9.84
CA GLU A 101 17.72 22.37 9.21
C GLU A 101 18.34 22.05 7.84
N ASP A 102 18.57 20.78 7.54
CA ASP A 102 19.16 20.30 6.28
C ASP A 102 18.19 20.29 5.08
N GLY A 103 16.93 20.64 5.31
CA GLY A 103 15.90 20.70 4.28
C GLY A 103 15.44 19.33 3.78
N THR A 104 15.69 18.26 4.53
CA THR A 104 15.26 16.90 4.11
C THR A 104 13.75 16.79 3.98
N THR A 105 13.33 16.11 2.94
CA THR A 105 11.92 15.77 2.63
C THR A 105 11.62 14.29 2.77
N GLY A 106 12.56 13.48 3.25
CA GLY A 106 12.48 12.03 3.13
C GLY A 106 12.67 11.58 1.68
N GLU A 107 12.42 10.31 1.39
CA GLU A 107 12.71 9.73 0.07
C GLU A 107 11.61 8.78 -0.39
N LEU A 108 11.35 8.79 -1.70
CA LEU A 108 10.60 7.73 -2.36
C LEU A 108 11.49 6.50 -2.54
N LEU A 109 11.01 5.33 -2.12
CA LEU A 109 11.72 4.06 -2.26
C LEU A 109 11.80 3.56 -3.71
N ILE A 110 10.95 4.10 -4.59
CA ILE A 110 10.95 3.80 -6.02
C ILE A 110 10.94 5.14 -6.76
N PRO A 111 11.89 5.38 -7.68
CA PRO A 111 11.90 6.59 -8.49
C PRO A 111 10.60 6.72 -9.30
N PRO A 112 10.04 7.94 -9.45
CA PRO A 112 8.72 8.16 -10.07
C PRO A 112 8.57 7.52 -11.45
N LYS A 113 9.56 7.66 -12.33
CA LYS A 113 9.51 7.07 -13.68
C LYS A 113 9.44 5.54 -13.64
N MET A 114 10.23 4.90 -12.76
CA MET A 114 10.19 3.45 -12.59
C MET A 114 8.84 3.03 -11.99
N LEU A 115 8.29 3.81 -11.07
CA LEU A 115 6.99 3.56 -10.47
C LEU A 115 5.89 3.57 -11.55
N GLU A 116 5.86 4.56 -12.43
CA GLU A 116 4.91 4.62 -13.56
C GLU A 116 4.99 3.36 -14.44
N GLU A 117 6.20 2.91 -14.79
CA GLU A 117 6.41 1.70 -15.59
C GLU A 117 5.88 0.44 -14.88
N VAL A 118 6.19 0.30 -13.59
CA VAL A 118 5.74 -0.83 -12.75
C VAL A 118 4.22 -0.85 -12.64
N ILE A 119 3.61 0.29 -12.29
CA ILE A 119 2.16 0.38 -12.09
C ILE A 119 1.43 0.14 -13.40
N THR A 120 1.88 0.74 -14.50
CA THR A 120 1.29 0.51 -15.83
C THR A 120 1.31 -0.97 -16.20
N LYS A 121 2.41 -1.67 -15.93
CA LYS A 121 2.53 -3.10 -16.24
C LYS A 121 1.65 -3.96 -15.35
N LEU A 122 1.61 -3.71 -14.04
CA LEU A 122 0.79 -4.47 -13.10
C LEU A 122 -0.71 -4.21 -13.32
N ASP A 123 -1.10 -2.98 -13.63
CA ASP A 123 -2.47 -2.62 -13.99
C ASP A 123 -2.92 -3.31 -15.29
N ALA A 124 -2.05 -3.33 -16.32
CA ALA A 124 -2.33 -4.06 -17.56
C ALA A 124 -2.60 -5.56 -17.33
N LEU A 125 -1.99 -6.15 -16.30
CA LEU A 125 -2.14 -7.53 -15.87
C LEU A 125 -3.30 -7.75 -14.88
N ASP A 126 -4.14 -6.75 -14.65
CA ASP A 126 -5.29 -6.78 -13.75
C ASP A 126 -4.94 -7.07 -12.28
N PHE A 127 -3.77 -6.59 -11.83
CA PHE A 127 -3.44 -6.57 -10.42
C PHE A 127 -4.02 -5.33 -9.73
N GLN A 128 -4.62 -5.51 -8.57
CA GLN A 128 -4.88 -4.42 -7.64
C GLN A 128 -3.55 -3.96 -7.03
N ILE A 129 -3.28 -2.66 -7.00
CA ILE A 129 -2.13 -2.11 -6.31
C ILE A 129 -2.53 -1.68 -4.90
N HIS A 130 -1.72 -2.10 -3.93
CA HIS A 130 -1.84 -1.74 -2.52
C HIS A 130 -0.61 -0.92 -2.11
N PHE A 131 -0.71 0.40 -2.20
CA PHE A 131 0.37 1.28 -1.78
C PHE A 131 0.44 1.43 -0.26
N HIS A 132 1.65 1.49 0.26
CA HIS A 132 1.97 2.19 1.49
C HIS A 132 2.45 3.58 1.09
N ALA A 133 1.75 4.61 1.52
CA ALA A 133 2.15 5.99 1.34
C ALA A 133 1.69 6.81 2.56
N ILE A 134 2.64 7.32 3.30
CA ILE A 134 2.44 8.09 4.53
C ILE A 134 2.56 9.59 4.27
N GLY A 135 3.61 10.01 3.58
CA GLY A 135 3.84 11.39 3.21
C GLY A 135 3.09 11.82 1.95
N ASP A 136 2.84 13.11 1.86
CA ASP A 136 2.07 13.72 0.76
C ASP A 136 2.77 13.59 -0.61
N ALA A 137 4.10 13.55 -0.67
CA ALA A 137 4.83 13.26 -1.90
C ALA A 137 4.64 11.80 -2.35
N ALA A 138 4.62 10.83 -1.42
CA ALA A 138 4.37 9.44 -1.76
C ALA A 138 2.92 9.21 -2.22
N ILE A 139 1.96 9.89 -1.61
CA ILE A 139 0.56 9.85 -2.04
C ILE A 139 0.42 10.41 -3.45
N ARG A 140 1.02 11.57 -3.72
CA ARG A 140 1.03 12.18 -5.06
C ARG A 140 1.66 11.26 -6.10
N ALA A 141 2.84 10.71 -5.81
CA ALA A 141 3.50 9.78 -6.71
C ALA A 141 2.67 8.52 -7.00
N SER A 142 1.91 8.03 -6.00
CA SER A 142 0.96 6.92 -6.19
C SER A 142 -0.13 7.27 -7.19
N LEU A 143 -0.74 8.45 -7.02
CA LEU A 143 -1.80 8.95 -7.90
C LEU A 143 -1.29 9.22 -9.32
N ASP A 144 -0.10 9.84 -9.46
CA ASP A 144 0.54 10.09 -10.74
C ASP A 144 0.80 8.79 -11.52
N ALA A 145 1.30 7.77 -10.84
CA ALA A 145 1.55 6.46 -11.45
C ALA A 145 0.25 5.73 -11.88
N ILE A 146 -0.83 5.85 -11.10
CA ILE A 146 -2.14 5.31 -11.48
C ILE A 146 -2.72 6.08 -12.67
N GLU A 147 -2.59 7.41 -12.68
CA GLU A 147 -3.05 8.25 -13.79
C GLU A 147 -2.32 7.90 -15.09
N ALA A 148 -0.99 7.74 -15.04
CA ALA A 148 -0.19 7.28 -16.17
C ALA A 148 -0.61 5.89 -16.67
N ALA A 149 -0.85 4.95 -15.75
CA ALA A 149 -1.34 3.61 -16.08
C ALA A 149 -2.72 3.67 -16.77
N ARG A 150 -3.63 4.47 -16.26
CA ARG A 150 -4.97 4.67 -16.82
C ARG A 150 -4.94 5.33 -18.20
N PHE A 151 -4.01 6.26 -18.42
CA PHE A 151 -3.80 6.87 -19.73
C PHE A 151 -3.36 5.85 -20.79
N ILE A 152 -2.50 4.90 -20.42
CA ILE A 152 -1.92 3.89 -21.32
C ILE A 152 -2.86 2.70 -21.52
N ASN A 153 -3.44 2.18 -20.44
CA ASN A 153 -4.23 0.93 -20.44
C ASN A 153 -5.73 1.15 -20.61
N GLY A 154 -6.18 2.40 -20.56
CA GLY A 154 -7.60 2.73 -20.45
C GLY A 154 -8.13 2.59 -19.02
N GLU A 155 -9.42 2.89 -18.87
CA GLU A 155 -10.11 2.82 -17.57
C GLU A 155 -10.36 1.37 -17.17
N LYS A 156 -9.92 0.99 -15.96
CA LYS A 156 -10.12 -0.33 -15.35
C LYS A 156 -10.59 -0.21 -13.91
N ASP A 157 -11.46 -1.13 -13.46
CA ASP A 157 -11.86 -1.24 -12.05
C ASP A 157 -10.96 -2.24 -11.30
N ASN A 158 -9.65 -1.95 -11.26
CA ASN A 158 -8.67 -2.75 -10.52
C ASN A 158 -8.68 -2.44 -9.00
N ARG A 159 -9.46 -1.43 -8.56
CA ARG A 159 -9.63 -1.03 -7.16
C ARG A 159 -8.33 -0.77 -6.46
N HIS A 160 -7.43 -0.04 -7.11
CA HIS A 160 -6.20 0.41 -6.47
C HIS A 160 -6.51 1.15 -5.18
N HIS A 161 -5.64 1.02 -4.18
CA HIS A 161 -5.81 1.74 -2.94
C HIS A 161 -4.48 2.18 -2.35
N ILE A 162 -4.53 3.31 -1.67
CA ILE A 162 -3.43 3.87 -0.92
C ILE A 162 -3.76 3.71 0.56
N SER A 163 -2.82 3.15 1.32
CA SER A 163 -2.96 2.91 2.75
C SER A 163 -2.12 3.91 3.54
N HIS A 164 -2.60 4.18 4.73
CA HIS A 164 -2.05 5.07 5.75
C HIS A 164 -2.51 6.52 5.55
N ILE A 165 -2.03 7.22 4.53
CA ILE A 165 -2.46 8.59 4.18
C ILE A 165 -2.40 9.50 5.42
N GLN A 166 -1.25 9.48 6.12
CA GLN A 166 -1.12 10.20 7.39
C GLN A 166 -0.95 11.71 7.16
N LEU A 167 -0.22 12.10 6.12
CA LEU A 167 -0.14 13.47 5.66
C LEU A 167 -0.52 13.53 4.17
N PHE A 168 -1.49 14.36 3.80
CA PHE A 168 -1.91 14.49 2.42
C PHE A 168 -2.03 15.97 2.00
N ASN A 169 -1.80 16.25 0.73
CA ASN A 169 -2.03 17.57 0.17
C ASN A 169 -3.51 17.70 -0.26
N PRO A 170 -4.24 18.75 0.15
CA PRO A 170 -5.64 18.93 -0.22
C PRO A 170 -5.90 18.93 -1.73
N ALA A 171 -4.94 19.36 -2.55
CA ALA A 171 -5.06 19.34 -4.01
C ALA A 171 -5.15 17.91 -4.60
N ASP A 172 -4.68 16.89 -3.88
CA ASP A 172 -4.74 15.50 -4.33
C ASP A 172 -6.04 14.78 -3.94
N ILE A 173 -6.86 15.36 -3.04
CA ILE A 173 -8.12 14.74 -2.58
C ILE A 173 -9.08 14.42 -3.74
N PRO A 174 -9.37 15.33 -4.69
CA PRO A 174 -10.29 15.05 -5.79
C PRO A 174 -9.82 13.89 -6.67
N ARG A 175 -8.50 13.73 -6.83
CA ARG A 175 -7.89 12.71 -7.69
C ARG A 175 -8.20 11.28 -7.26
N PHE A 176 -8.45 11.04 -5.96
CA PHE A 176 -8.90 9.73 -5.49
C PHE A 176 -10.21 9.29 -6.16
N ALA A 177 -11.18 10.19 -6.22
CA ALA A 177 -12.46 9.92 -6.89
C ALA A 177 -12.32 9.86 -8.42
N GLU A 178 -11.57 10.78 -9.01
CA GLU A 178 -11.33 10.85 -10.45
C GLU A 178 -10.63 9.60 -10.98
N LEU A 179 -9.68 9.06 -10.23
CA LEU A 179 -8.91 7.88 -10.60
C LEU A 179 -9.50 6.56 -10.05
N GLY A 180 -10.60 6.62 -9.31
CA GLY A 180 -11.21 5.43 -8.70
C GLY A 180 -10.33 4.74 -7.65
N VAL A 181 -9.48 5.52 -6.96
CA VAL A 181 -8.55 5.02 -5.93
C VAL A 181 -9.22 5.03 -4.56
N ALA A 182 -9.14 3.92 -3.84
CA ALA A 182 -9.68 3.85 -2.48
C ALA A 182 -8.67 4.39 -1.46
N ALA A 183 -9.10 5.30 -0.61
CA ALA A 183 -8.35 5.77 0.54
C ALA A 183 -8.55 4.80 1.73
N ASN A 184 -7.47 4.22 2.23
CA ASN A 184 -7.49 3.23 3.31
C ASN A 184 -6.82 3.79 4.57
N PHE A 185 -7.59 4.47 5.40
CA PHE A 185 -7.13 5.10 6.63
C PHE A 185 -7.06 4.11 7.80
N GLN A 186 -6.14 4.38 8.74
CA GLN A 186 -6.13 3.80 10.07
C GLN A 186 -6.69 4.82 11.06
N PRO A 187 -7.90 4.64 11.59
CA PRO A 187 -8.53 5.63 12.48
C PRO A 187 -7.72 5.97 13.74
N TYR A 188 -6.92 5.03 14.25
CA TYR A 188 -6.05 5.28 15.39
C TYR A 188 -4.97 6.35 15.12
N TRP A 189 -4.57 6.55 13.88
CA TRP A 189 -3.55 7.54 13.51
C TRP A 189 -4.10 8.96 13.41
N ALA A 190 -5.41 9.12 13.46
CA ALA A 190 -6.09 10.40 13.58
C ALA A 190 -6.40 10.79 15.04
N TRP A 191 -6.00 9.97 16.01
CA TRP A 191 -6.19 10.25 17.42
C TRP A 191 -4.97 10.97 17.98
N ALA A 192 -5.17 12.12 18.62
CA ALA A 192 -4.11 12.94 19.22
C ALA A 192 -3.56 12.32 20.52
N ASP A 193 -2.99 11.13 20.43
CA ASP A 193 -2.27 10.48 21.53
C ASP A 193 -0.84 11.04 21.66
N LYS A 194 -0.07 10.50 22.59
CA LYS A 194 1.33 10.93 22.81
C LYS A 194 2.22 10.68 21.59
N PHE A 195 1.96 9.62 20.84
CA PHE A 195 2.73 9.33 19.65
C PHE A 195 2.56 10.41 18.58
N ILE A 196 1.32 10.80 18.31
CA ILE A 196 1.02 11.88 17.37
C ILE A 196 1.52 13.23 17.90
N THR A 197 1.23 13.56 19.17
CA THR A 197 1.54 14.89 19.74
C THR A 197 3.01 15.12 20.02
N GLU A 198 3.75 14.09 20.42
CA GLU A 198 5.16 14.19 20.83
C GLU A 198 6.15 13.80 19.72
N LEU A 199 5.76 12.93 18.77
CA LEU A 199 6.66 12.43 17.74
C LEU A 199 6.32 12.93 16.34
N THR A 200 5.04 12.99 15.95
CA THR A 200 4.62 13.34 14.58
C THR A 200 4.49 14.86 14.40
N ILE A 201 3.71 15.53 15.25
CA ILE A 201 3.46 16.99 15.14
C ILE A 201 4.74 17.83 15.13
N PRO A 202 5.73 17.59 16.00
CA PRO A 202 6.96 18.38 15.99
C PRO A 202 7.73 18.33 14.67
N LYS A 203 7.60 17.23 13.92
CA LYS A 203 8.29 17.02 12.64
C LYS A 203 7.63 17.70 11.46
N LEU A 204 6.33 17.87 11.53
CA LEU A 204 5.52 18.48 10.46
C LEU A 204 5.27 19.97 10.69
N GLY A 205 5.31 20.42 11.96
CA GLY A 205 4.76 21.70 12.37
C GLY A 205 3.24 21.66 12.52
N LYS A 206 2.68 22.56 13.32
CA LYS A 206 1.25 22.53 13.68
C LYS A 206 0.30 22.72 12.49
N GLU A 207 0.73 23.41 11.44
CA GLU A 207 -0.11 23.75 10.30
C GLU A 207 -0.28 22.59 9.29
N ARG A 208 0.67 21.64 9.30
CA ARG A 208 0.63 20.45 8.43
C ARG A 208 0.19 19.19 9.15
N SER A 209 -0.04 19.28 10.44
CA SER A 209 -0.43 18.10 11.24
C SER A 209 -1.88 17.72 10.98
N PRO A 210 -2.18 16.41 10.89
CA PRO A 210 -3.53 15.92 10.71
C PRO A 210 -4.45 16.23 11.89
#